data_9028532a6c05ef16754c56e1501bb734
#
_entry.id   9028532a6c05ef16754c56e1501bb734
#
_cell.length_a   1.000
_cell.length_b   1.000
_cell.length_c   1.000
_cell.angle_alpha   90.00
_cell.angle_beta   90.00
_cell.angle_gamma   90.00
#
_symmetry.space_group_name_H-M   'P 1'
#
loop_
_entity.id
_entity.type
_entity.pdbx_description
1 polymer ?
#
loop_
_entity_poly.entity_id
_entity_poly.type
_entity_poly.pdbx_seq_one_letter_code
_entity_poly.pdbx_strand_id
1 'polypeptide(L)'
;KTEPLTAHRSSAHLFVVTYPEALTELVVSKQDLQDHTIGLAVGETRDIRELQKRLMEQGFRRTDYVYEPGQFAVRGSLVDLYSFSHEHPFRIDFFGDEIDSIRTFDVQSQLSLERLKEVRIVPELAQDRDGRICILDFLPESTRLVMHDRAFLCDEVDRIWQEGFSLSARIVEMEEGSNGTDGGTALVREHVLTEPDKFRHRLLDFRTILLDTAASGQANLSFNISPQPIFHKNFNLLTRELLRYQHEDYDIYILADSTKQTDRLESIFHDMQLGIRFTPVERTLHEGFVDNDRRLVLFTDHQIFDRFHKYNLRSEHARRGKMALTLKEIQQFQLGDYVVHIDHGVGRF
;
A
#
# COMPACT_ATOMS: atom_id res chain seq x y z
N LYS A 1 -14.69 32.93 31.84
CA LYS A 1 -13.34 32.58 31.37
C LYS A 1 -13.37 31.12 31.01
N THR A 2 -13.64 30.84 29.76
CA THR A 2 -13.61 29.48 29.17
C THR A 2 -12.30 29.36 28.43
N GLU A 3 -11.42 28.46 28.88
CA GLU A 3 -10.21 28.10 28.19
C GLU A 3 -10.58 27.33 26.89
N PRO A 4 -9.89 27.59 25.77
CA PRO A 4 -10.11 26.84 24.54
C PRO A 4 -9.55 25.43 24.70
N LEU A 5 -10.39 24.44 24.43
CA LEU A 5 -10.01 23.05 24.24
C LEU A 5 -8.93 22.95 23.16
N THR A 6 -7.70 22.74 23.59
CA THR A 6 -6.61 22.36 22.69
C THR A 6 -6.95 21.01 22.07
N ALA A 7 -7.28 21.01 20.80
CA ALA A 7 -7.43 19.79 20.02
C ALA A 7 -6.11 19.03 20.09
N HIS A 8 -6.11 17.88 20.77
CA HIS A 8 -5.05 16.91 20.65
C HIS A 8 -4.99 16.47 19.17
N ARG A 9 -4.03 17.01 18.42
CA ARG A 9 -3.61 16.41 17.15
C ARG A 9 -3.08 15.02 17.49
N SER A 10 -3.88 13.99 17.25
CA SER A 10 -3.38 12.63 17.21
C SER A 10 -2.33 12.61 16.10
N SER A 11 -1.07 12.44 16.48
CA SER A 11 0.01 12.24 15.51
C SER A 11 -0.25 10.89 14.84
N ALA A 12 -0.84 10.91 13.65
CA ALA A 12 -1.00 9.71 12.85
C ALA A 12 0.41 9.22 12.47
N HIS A 13 0.80 8.06 12.99
CA HIS A 13 2.04 7.40 12.57
C HIS A 13 1.81 6.77 11.20
N LEU A 14 2.60 7.15 10.22
CA LEU A 14 2.62 6.54 8.90
C LEU A 14 3.64 5.40 8.89
N PHE A 15 3.20 4.20 8.53
CA PHE A 15 4.06 3.04 8.27
C PHE A 15 4.10 2.78 6.78
N VAL A 16 5.31 2.70 6.23
CA VAL A 16 5.56 2.37 4.83
C VAL A 16 6.33 1.05 4.79
N VAL A 17 5.77 0.05 4.13
CA VAL A 17 6.44 -1.23 3.88
C VAL A 17 6.92 -1.21 2.43
N THR A 18 8.19 -1.51 2.21
CA THR A 18 8.84 -1.42 0.91
C THR A 18 9.86 -2.54 0.72
N TYR A 19 10.49 -2.59 -0.42
CA TYR A 19 11.48 -3.61 -0.81
C TYR A 19 12.64 -2.95 -1.62
N PRO A 20 13.78 -3.63 -1.80
CA PRO A 20 14.99 -3.02 -2.37
C PRO A 20 14.77 -2.35 -3.72
N GLU A 21 14.03 -2.97 -4.65
CA GLU A 21 13.78 -2.41 -5.98
C GLU A 21 13.06 -1.05 -5.90
N ALA A 22 12.05 -0.93 -5.06
CA ALA A 22 11.32 0.33 -4.88
C ALA A 22 12.16 1.41 -4.18
N LEU A 23 13.15 1.01 -3.37
CA LEU A 23 14.06 1.95 -2.71
C LEU A 23 15.16 2.48 -3.64
N THR A 24 15.53 1.69 -4.65
CA THR A 24 16.53 2.11 -5.65
C THR A 24 15.95 3.02 -6.72
N GLU A 25 14.66 3.00 -6.95
CA GLU A 25 14.03 3.86 -7.93
C GLU A 25 14.07 5.34 -7.49
N LEU A 26 14.47 6.21 -8.42
CA LEU A 26 14.44 7.65 -8.20
C LEU A 26 13.00 8.17 -8.19
N VAL A 27 12.70 9.05 -7.23
CA VAL A 27 11.40 9.67 -7.06
C VAL A 27 11.44 11.16 -7.36
N VAL A 28 10.30 11.77 -7.61
CA VAL A 28 10.17 13.22 -7.78
C VAL A 28 10.57 13.97 -6.50
N SER A 29 11.15 15.16 -6.64
CA SER A 29 11.49 15.99 -5.48
C SER A 29 10.22 16.50 -4.77
N LYS A 30 10.36 16.89 -3.50
CA LYS A 30 9.27 17.55 -2.77
C LYS A 30 8.82 18.85 -3.43
N GLN A 31 9.76 19.57 -4.00
CA GLN A 31 9.49 20.83 -4.67
C GLN A 31 8.67 20.59 -5.94
N ASP A 32 9.10 19.66 -6.80
CA ASP A 32 8.37 19.33 -8.03
C ASP A 32 6.97 18.81 -7.71
N LEU A 33 6.85 17.97 -6.67
CA LEU A 33 5.53 17.50 -6.23
C LEU A 33 4.63 18.66 -5.79
N GLN A 34 5.14 19.65 -5.09
CA GLN A 34 4.39 20.83 -4.65
C GLN A 34 4.01 21.71 -5.83
N ASP A 35 4.93 21.98 -6.74
CA ASP A 35 4.74 22.88 -7.88
C ASP A 35 3.71 22.32 -8.88
N HIS A 36 3.63 21.01 -9.02
CA HIS A 36 2.67 20.34 -9.89
C HIS A 36 1.36 19.95 -9.20
N THR A 37 1.27 20.04 -7.86
CA THR A 37 0.03 19.74 -7.15
C THR A 37 -0.96 20.92 -7.29
N ILE A 38 -2.20 20.62 -7.70
CA ILE A 38 -3.29 21.60 -7.75
C ILE A 38 -4.10 21.47 -6.47
N GLY A 39 -4.11 22.50 -5.63
CA GLY A 39 -5.01 22.62 -4.49
C GLY A 39 -6.34 23.20 -4.92
N LEU A 40 -7.46 22.67 -4.42
CA LEU A 40 -8.80 23.19 -4.61
C LEU A 40 -9.55 23.14 -3.27
N ALA A 41 -10.19 24.24 -2.88
CA ALA A 41 -10.94 24.33 -1.64
C ALA A 41 -12.35 24.89 -1.87
N VAL A 42 -13.31 24.46 -1.06
CA VAL A 42 -14.69 24.98 -1.08
C VAL A 42 -14.66 26.48 -0.72
N GLY A 43 -15.37 27.30 -1.48
CA GLY A 43 -15.40 28.77 -1.37
C GLY A 43 -14.28 29.47 -2.13
N GLU A 44 -13.37 28.73 -2.77
CA GLU A 44 -12.32 29.30 -3.61
C GLU A 44 -12.85 29.67 -4.99
N THR A 45 -12.43 30.84 -5.50
CA THR A 45 -12.76 31.24 -6.87
C THR A 45 -11.73 30.69 -7.86
N ARG A 46 -12.22 29.92 -8.86
CA ARG A 46 -11.41 29.29 -9.89
C ARG A 46 -12.12 29.31 -11.23
N ASP A 47 -11.47 29.79 -12.27
CA ASP A 47 -11.96 29.64 -13.65
C ASP A 47 -11.86 28.18 -14.08
N ILE A 48 -12.99 27.59 -14.46
CA ILE A 48 -13.07 26.20 -14.93
C ILE A 48 -12.22 25.99 -16.18
N ARG A 49 -12.14 26.97 -17.08
CA ARG A 49 -11.35 26.85 -18.32
C ARG A 49 -9.85 26.86 -18.04
N GLU A 50 -9.42 27.69 -17.11
CA GLU A 50 -8.03 27.70 -16.65
C GLU A 50 -7.67 26.38 -15.95
N LEU A 51 -8.55 25.87 -15.10
CA LEU A 51 -8.38 24.56 -14.46
C LEU A 51 -8.26 23.44 -15.49
N GLN A 52 -9.14 23.41 -16.51
CA GLN A 52 -9.06 22.44 -17.59
C GLN A 52 -7.72 22.52 -18.36
N LYS A 53 -7.28 23.72 -18.69
CA LYS A 53 -6.01 23.95 -19.38
C LYS A 53 -4.85 23.40 -18.56
N ARG A 54 -4.79 23.73 -17.28
CA ARG A 54 -3.74 23.27 -16.35
C ARG A 54 -3.76 21.73 -16.18
N LEU A 55 -4.94 21.11 -16.10
CA LEU A 55 -5.06 19.65 -16.05
C LEU A 55 -4.49 18.99 -17.32
N MET A 56 -4.80 19.52 -18.50
CA MET A 56 -4.26 19.02 -19.78
C MET A 56 -2.74 19.20 -19.86
N GLU A 57 -2.21 20.33 -19.44
CA GLU A 57 -0.77 20.58 -19.37
C GLU A 57 -0.05 19.62 -18.44
N GLN A 58 -0.73 19.13 -17.40
CA GLN A 58 -0.24 18.13 -16.46
C GLN A 58 -0.54 16.68 -16.86
N GLY A 59 -0.93 16.43 -18.11
CA GLY A 59 -1.11 15.09 -18.66
C GLY A 59 -2.45 14.43 -18.34
N PHE A 60 -3.41 15.14 -17.71
CA PHE A 60 -4.76 14.60 -17.55
C PHE A 60 -5.50 14.55 -18.89
N ARG A 61 -6.20 13.45 -19.14
CA ARG A 61 -7.00 13.23 -20.34
C ARG A 61 -8.45 13.64 -20.12
N ARG A 62 -8.99 14.44 -21.02
CA ARG A 62 -10.42 14.78 -21.00
C ARG A 62 -11.25 13.63 -21.54
N THR A 63 -12.29 13.26 -20.79
CA THR A 63 -13.24 12.18 -21.12
C THR A 63 -14.68 12.66 -20.87
N ASP A 64 -15.68 11.90 -21.31
CA ASP A 64 -17.08 12.18 -21.00
C ASP A 64 -17.43 11.76 -19.55
N TYR A 65 -16.83 10.67 -19.07
CA TYR A 65 -16.94 10.14 -17.71
C TYR A 65 -15.58 9.69 -17.21
N VAL A 66 -15.36 9.81 -15.92
CA VAL A 66 -14.10 9.47 -15.27
C VAL A 66 -14.15 8.06 -14.72
N TYR A 67 -13.21 7.21 -15.12
CA TYR A 67 -13.11 5.81 -14.70
C TYR A 67 -11.74 5.44 -14.16
N GLU A 68 -10.68 6.15 -14.56
CA GLU A 68 -9.29 5.83 -14.25
C GLU A 68 -8.54 7.06 -13.78
N PRO A 69 -7.49 6.89 -12.93
CA PRO A 69 -6.59 7.99 -12.59
C PRO A 69 -6.04 8.69 -13.83
N GLY A 70 -5.87 10.01 -13.75
CA GLY A 70 -5.43 10.84 -14.86
C GLY A 70 -6.53 11.23 -15.85
N GLN A 71 -7.80 10.96 -15.54
CA GLN A 71 -8.93 11.41 -16.33
C GLN A 71 -9.67 12.57 -15.65
N PHE A 72 -10.27 13.44 -16.48
CA PHE A 72 -11.22 14.45 -16.02
C PHE A 72 -12.35 14.65 -17.01
N ALA A 73 -13.51 15.04 -16.51
CA ALA A 73 -14.70 15.33 -17.29
C ALA A 73 -15.32 16.66 -16.83
N VAL A 74 -15.85 17.44 -17.76
CA VAL A 74 -16.53 18.69 -17.47
C VAL A 74 -17.93 18.68 -18.07
N ARG A 75 -18.93 18.83 -17.21
CA ARG A 75 -20.36 18.80 -17.56
C ARG A 75 -21.08 20.01 -16.92
N GLY A 76 -21.20 21.08 -17.67
CA GLY A 76 -21.75 22.33 -17.14
C GLY A 76 -20.88 22.90 -16.01
N SER A 77 -21.44 23.03 -14.82
CA SER A 77 -20.74 23.47 -13.61
C SER A 77 -19.96 22.35 -12.88
N LEU A 78 -20.10 21.11 -13.31
CA LEU A 78 -19.47 19.96 -12.67
C LEU A 78 -18.13 19.61 -13.31
N VAL A 79 -17.10 19.44 -12.51
CA VAL A 79 -15.81 18.91 -12.90
C VAL A 79 -15.56 17.62 -12.11
N ASP A 80 -15.57 16.49 -12.82
CA ASP A 80 -15.14 15.21 -12.27
C ASP A 80 -13.68 15.00 -12.60
N LEU A 81 -12.87 14.53 -11.62
CA LEU A 81 -11.43 14.46 -11.73
C LEU A 81 -10.87 13.30 -10.91
N TYR A 82 -10.01 12.46 -11.51
CA TYR A 82 -9.36 11.36 -10.81
C TYR A 82 -7.85 11.62 -10.67
N SER A 83 -7.43 11.98 -9.48
CA SER A 83 -6.02 12.17 -9.13
C SER A 83 -5.30 10.82 -9.00
N PHE A 84 -4.00 10.78 -9.33
CA PHE A 84 -3.16 9.58 -9.14
C PHE A 84 -2.90 9.24 -7.67
N SER A 85 -3.11 10.18 -6.76
CA SER A 85 -2.83 10.01 -5.32
C SER A 85 -4.02 9.58 -4.47
N HIS A 86 -5.21 9.35 -5.06
CA HIS A 86 -6.43 9.07 -4.32
C HIS A 86 -7.14 7.82 -4.84
N GLU A 87 -7.83 7.15 -3.92
CA GLU A 87 -8.57 5.92 -4.22
C GLU A 87 -9.85 6.20 -5.01
N HIS A 88 -10.51 7.33 -4.76
CA HIS A 88 -11.75 7.73 -5.42
C HIS A 88 -11.56 9.03 -6.20
N PRO A 89 -12.25 9.19 -7.33
CA PRO A 89 -12.29 10.47 -8.04
C PRO A 89 -13.08 11.52 -7.26
N PHE A 90 -12.82 12.77 -7.60
CA PHE A 90 -13.48 13.94 -7.04
C PHE A 90 -14.52 14.49 -7.99
N ARG A 91 -15.64 14.90 -7.45
CA ARG A 91 -16.67 15.71 -8.11
C ARG A 91 -16.71 17.07 -7.48
N ILE A 92 -16.39 18.08 -8.28
CA ILE A 92 -16.29 19.47 -7.87
C ILE A 92 -17.44 20.22 -8.55
N ASP A 93 -18.31 20.80 -7.75
CA ASP A 93 -19.44 21.59 -8.24
C ASP A 93 -19.12 23.08 -8.11
N PHE A 94 -19.40 23.82 -9.16
CA PHE A 94 -19.14 25.25 -9.24
C PHE A 94 -20.45 26.04 -9.29
N PHE A 95 -20.51 27.15 -8.55
CA PHE A 95 -21.52 28.17 -8.71
C PHE A 95 -20.87 29.41 -9.32
N GLY A 96 -21.01 29.60 -10.63
CA GLY A 96 -20.18 30.53 -11.39
C GLY A 96 -18.72 30.08 -11.37
N ASP A 97 -17.83 30.89 -10.86
CA ASP A 97 -16.40 30.62 -10.70
C ASP A 97 -16.05 30.20 -9.27
N GLU A 98 -17.01 30.12 -8.35
CA GLU A 98 -16.78 29.68 -6.97
C GLU A 98 -17.01 28.18 -6.83
N ILE A 99 -16.11 27.49 -6.10
CA ILE A 99 -16.27 26.08 -5.76
C ILE A 99 -17.31 25.95 -4.64
N ASP A 100 -18.51 25.48 -4.98
CA ASP A 100 -19.63 25.28 -4.04
C ASP A 100 -19.44 24.02 -3.19
N SER A 101 -19.05 22.93 -3.81
CA SER A 101 -18.82 21.67 -3.09
C SER A 101 -17.79 20.77 -3.74
N ILE A 102 -17.09 19.98 -2.91
CA ILE A 102 -16.17 18.94 -3.32
C ILE A 102 -16.61 17.63 -2.68
N ARG A 103 -16.71 16.57 -3.47
CA ARG A 103 -17.12 15.24 -3.03
C ARG A 103 -16.28 14.17 -3.68
N THR A 104 -16.01 13.07 -2.99
CA THR A 104 -15.58 11.84 -3.64
C THR A 104 -16.80 11.10 -4.23
N PHE A 105 -16.58 10.27 -5.23
CA PHE A 105 -17.64 9.44 -5.78
C PHE A 105 -17.13 8.06 -6.21
N ASP A 106 -18.01 7.09 -6.24
CA ASP A 106 -17.72 5.74 -6.71
C ASP A 106 -17.76 5.67 -8.24
N VAL A 107 -16.71 5.12 -8.83
CA VAL A 107 -16.52 5.07 -10.29
C VAL A 107 -17.63 4.28 -10.99
N GLN A 108 -18.12 3.20 -10.40
CA GLN A 108 -19.09 2.31 -11.04
C GLN A 108 -20.51 2.85 -10.94
N SER A 109 -20.93 3.19 -9.73
CA SER A 109 -22.28 3.70 -9.46
C SER A 109 -22.43 5.19 -9.79
N GLN A 110 -21.34 5.94 -9.93
CA GLN A 110 -21.29 7.40 -10.09
C GLN A 110 -21.96 8.16 -8.91
N LEU A 111 -22.20 7.49 -7.78
CA LEU A 111 -22.80 8.08 -6.58
C LEU A 111 -21.73 8.72 -5.71
N SER A 112 -22.10 9.87 -5.12
CA SER A 112 -21.23 10.57 -4.18
C SER A 112 -21.06 9.77 -2.90
N LEU A 113 -19.83 9.74 -2.35
CA LEU A 113 -19.45 9.03 -1.13
C LEU A 113 -19.27 10.02 0.03
N GLU A 114 -18.26 10.86 -0.01
CA GLU A 114 -17.87 11.74 1.09
C GLU A 114 -17.76 13.19 0.62
N ARG A 115 -18.10 14.14 1.51
CA ARG A 115 -17.88 15.58 1.28
C ARG A 115 -16.55 15.99 1.87
N LEU A 116 -15.79 16.76 1.09
CA LEU A 116 -14.48 17.26 1.47
C LEU A 116 -14.49 18.79 1.50
N LYS A 117 -13.62 19.38 2.32
CA LYS A 117 -13.43 20.84 2.36
C LYS A 117 -12.37 21.29 1.36
N GLU A 118 -11.36 20.47 1.14
CA GLU A 118 -10.24 20.73 0.24
C GLU A 118 -9.75 19.42 -0.37
N VAL A 119 -9.11 19.50 -1.52
CA VAL A 119 -8.45 18.38 -2.20
C VAL A 119 -7.13 18.82 -2.81
N ARG A 120 -6.21 17.86 -2.95
CA ARG A 120 -4.93 18.04 -3.64
C ARG A 120 -4.89 17.09 -4.81
N ILE A 121 -4.75 17.63 -6.00
CA ILE A 121 -4.70 16.87 -7.24
C ILE A 121 -3.24 16.71 -7.63
N VAL A 122 -2.78 15.48 -7.65
CA VAL A 122 -1.42 15.12 -8.05
C VAL A 122 -1.49 14.51 -9.44
N PRO A 123 -0.74 15.05 -10.43
CA PRO A 123 -0.66 14.49 -11.77
C PRO A 123 0.25 13.26 -11.80
N GLU A 124 0.35 12.63 -12.97
CA GLU A 124 1.37 11.62 -13.24
C GLU A 124 2.73 12.29 -13.46
N LEU A 125 3.59 12.23 -12.47
CA LEU A 125 4.94 12.80 -12.54
C LEU A 125 5.99 11.80 -13.07
N ALA A 126 5.54 10.63 -13.55
CA ALA A 126 6.44 9.57 -14.03
C ALA A 126 7.17 9.93 -15.35
N GLN A 127 6.64 10.87 -16.12
CA GLN A 127 7.21 11.26 -17.41
C GLN A 127 8.34 12.27 -17.31
N ASP A 128 8.36 13.08 -16.26
CA ASP A 128 9.42 14.07 -16.05
C ASP A 128 10.59 13.40 -15.33
N ARG A 129 11.72 13.27 -16.01
CA ARG A 129 12.90 12.51 -15.54
C ARG A 129 13.99 13.39 -14.95
N ASP A 130 13.94 14.69 -15.22
CA ASP A 130 14.91 15.64 -14.71
C ASP A 130 14.57 16.00 -13.25
N GLY A 131 15.60 16.16 -12.41
CA GLY A 131 15.40 16.57 -11.02
C GLY A 131 14.91 15.48 -10.05
N ARG A 132 14.90 14.20 -10.45
CA ARG A 132 14.59 13.10 -9.56
C ARG A 132 15.63 12.91 -8.48
N ILE A 133 15.20 12.45 -7.32
CA ILE A 133 16.03 12.28 -6.14
C ILE A 133 15.92 10.86 -5.59
N CYS A 134 16.91 10.47 -4.77
CA CYS A 134 16.82 9.25 -3.98
C CYS A 134 15.61 9.34 -3.02
N ILE A 135 14.88 8.25 -2.86
CA ILE A 135 13.74 8.22 -1.94
C ILE A 135 14.13 8.59 -0.50
N LEU A 136 15.36 8.29 -0.09
CA LEU A 136 15.87 8.68 1.23
C LEU A 136 16.00 10.20 1.38
N ASP A 137 16.21 10.94 0.30
CA ASP A 137 16.19 12.42 0.31
C ASP A 137 14.76 12.97 0.43
N PHE A 138 13.77 12.19 0.02
CA PHE A 138 12.36 12.55 0.13
C PHE A 138 11.81 12.34 1.55
N LEU A 139 12.35 11.38 2.31
CA LEU A 139 11.84 11.06 3.64
C LEU A 139 12.14 12.18 4.66
N PRO A 140 11.25 12.40 5.66
CA PRO A 140 11.56 13.27 6.80
C PRO A 140 12.75 12.76 7.61
N GLU A 141 13.56 13.63 8.18
CA GLU A 141 14.69 13.25 9.06
C GLU A 141 14.27 12.47 10.30
N SER A 142 13.03 12.65 10.75
CA SER A 142 12.44 11.91 11.87
C SER A 142 12.08 10.47 11.54
N THR A 143 12.18 10.06 10.27
CA THR A 143 11.88 8.69 9.82
C THR A 143 12.79 7.69 10.52
N ARG A 144 12.23 6.54 10.89
CA ARG A 144 12.98 5.39 11.43
C ARG A 144 12.91 4.27 10.42
N LEU A 145 14.06 3.74 10.08
CA LEU A 145 14.16 2.61 9.17
C LEU A 145 14.16 1.32 9.99
N VAL A 146 13.38 0.34 9.55
CA VAL A 146 13.34 -1.00 10.15
C VAL A 146 13.69 -1.99 9.04
N MET A 147 14.73 -2.79 9.25
CA MET A 147 15.21 -3.76 8.26
C MET A 147 15.86 -4.96 8.94
N HIS A 148 15.96 -6.09 8.24
CA HIS A 148 16.62 -7.29 8.76
C HIS A 148 18.14 -7.13 8.73
N ASP A 149 18.69 -6.81 7.56
CA ASP A 149 20.14 -6.72 7.34
C ASP A 149 20.46 -5.53 6.44
N ARG A 150 21.32 -4.65 6.94
CA ARG A 150 21.79 -3.49 6.18
C ARG A 150 22.73 -3.89 5.06
N ALA A 151 23.62 -4.86 5.29
CA ALA A 151 24.58 -5.30 4.28
C ALA A 151 23.82 -5.92 3.11
N PHE A 152 22.90 -6.83 3.38
CA PHE A 152 22.03 -7.42 2.37
C PHE A 152 21.27 -6.35 1.55
N LEU A 153 20.69 -5.34 2.20
CA LEU A 153 20.02 -4.26 1.48
C LEU A 153 20.96 -3.50 0.54
N CYS A 154 22.18 -3.21 1.00
CA CYS A 154 23.17 -2.53 0.18
C CYS A 154 23.64 -3.38 -1.00
N ASP A 155 23.85 -4.68 -0.80
CA ASP A 155 24.23 -5.63 -1.85
C ASP A 155 23.12 -5.77 -2.91
N GLU A 156 21.85 -5.78 -2.48
CA GLU A 156 20.71 -5.77 -3.42
C GLU A 156 20.63 -4.47 -4.23
N VAL A 157 20.91 -3.33 -3.60
CA VAL A 157 20.97 -2.04 -4.33
C VAL A 157 22.09 -2.06 -5.39
N ASP A 158 23.27 -2.62 -5.06
CA ASP A 158 24.35 -2.79 -6.02
C ASP A 158 23.94 -3.71 -7.18
N ARG A 159 23.31 -4.84 -6.85
CA ARG A 159 22.85 -5.79 -7.87
C ARG A 159 21.84 -5.14 -8.81
N ILE A 160 20.86 -4.41 -8.27
CA ILE A 160 19.83 -3.72 -9.07
C ILE A 160 20.46 -2.63 -9.95
N TRP A 161 21.46 -1.92 -9.43
CA TRP A 161 22.20 -0.92 -10.20
C TRP A 161 22.90 -1.54 -11.40
N GLN A 162 23.51 -2.73 -11.24
CA GLN A 162 24.25 -3.43 -12.30
C GLN A 162 23.32 -4.14 -13.30
N GLU A 163 22.30 -4.82 -12.83
CA GLU A 163 21.47 -5.73 -13.62
C GLU A 163 20.12 -5.13 -14.06
N GLY A 164 19.66 -4.05 -13.40
CA GLY A 164 18.31 -3.51 -13.58
C GLY A 164 17.25 -4.26 -12.76
N PHE A 165 15.98 -3.90 -12.96
CA PHE A 165 14.85 -4.45 -12.17
C PHE A 165 14.45 -5.88 -12.56
N SER A 166 14.65 -6.25 -13.81
CA SER A 166 14.35 -7.60 -14.30
C SER A 166 14.93 -7.84 -15.70
N LEU A 167 14.95 -9.11 -16.12
CA LEU A 167 15.35 -9.51 -17.47
C LEU A 167 14.52 -8.89 -18.60
N SER A 168 13.29 -8.45 -18.31
CA SER A 168 12.38 -7.81 -19.28
C SER A 168 12.51 -6.29 -19.36
N ALA A 169 13.07 -5.65 -18.33
CA ALA A 169 13.35 -4.22 -18.30
C ALA A 169 14.85 -3.97 -18.43
N ARG A 170 15.40 -4.22 -19.61
CA ARG A 170 16.83 -3.93 -19.88
C ARG A 170 17.05 -2.44 -19.86
N ILE A 171 17.80 -1.98 -18.89
CA ILE A 171 18.42 -0.67 -18.91
C ILE A 171 19.61 -0.79 -19.86
N VAL A 172 19.46 -0.24 -21.05
CA VAL A 172 20.52 -0.25 -22.06
C VAL A 172 21.47 0.91 -21.74
N GLU A 173 22.75 0.61 -21.55
CA GLU A 173 23.80 1.65 -21.57
C GLU A 173 23.79 2.25 -22.99
N MET A 174 23.61 3.56 -23.10
CA MET A 174 23.82 4.25 -24.35
C MET A 174 25.35 4.29 -24.62
N GLU A 175 25.83 3.51 -25.56
CA GLU A 175 27.09 3.81 -26.21
C GLU A 175 26.93 5.15 -26.96
N GLU A 176 27.78 6.12 -26.66
CA GLU A 176 27.86 7.38 -27.40
C GLU A 176 28.10 7.05 -28.89
N GLY A 177 27.08 7.16 -29.71
CA GLY A 177 27.24 7.08 -31.16
C GLY A 177 26.27 6.15 -31.95
N SER A 178 25.33 5.45 -31.33
CA SER A 178 24.42 4.61 -32.11
C SER A 178 23.15 5.37 -32.52
N ASN A 179 23.09 5.76 -33.78
CA ASN A 179 21.87 6.13 -34.51
C ASN A 179 21.01 4.87 -34.76
N GLY A 180 20.34 4.34 -33.74
CA GLY A 180 19.44 3.19 -33.87
C GLY A 180 17.99 3.61 -33.93
N THR A 181 17.39 3.50 -35.11
CA THR A 181 15.96 3.58 -35.36
C THR A 181 15.29 2.30 -34.88
N ASP A 182 15.08 2.16 -33.59
CA ASP A 182 14.11 1.19 -33.07
C ASP A 182 13.37 1.85 -31.91
N GLY A 183 12.03 1.87 -31.98
CA GLY A 183 11.13 2.72 -31.21
C GLY A 183 10.98 2.40 -29.71
N GLY A 184 12.03 1.94 -29.06
CA GLY A 184 12.10 1.78 -27.61
C GLY A 184 12.92 2.90 -26.97
N THR A 185 12.32 3.73 -26.13
CA THR A 185 13.04 4.74 -25.35
C THR A 185 13.97 4.03 -24.38
N ALA A 186 15.26 3.95 -24.68
CA ALA A 186 16.27 3.44 -23.76
C ALA A 186 16.32 4.32 -22.49
N LEU A 187 16.12 3.72 -21.33
CA LEU A 187 16.20 4.42 -20.06
C LEU A 187 17.66 4.50 -19.63
N VAL A 188 18.18 5.71 -19.48
CA VAL A 188 19.51 5.93 -18.90
C VAL A 188 19.43 5.58 -17.40
N ARG A 189 20.32 4.70 -16.94
CA ARG A 189 20.34 4.16 -15.56
C ARG A 189 20.28 5.27 -14.51
N GLU A 190 21.10 6.29 -14.66
CA GLU A 190 21.24 7.41 -13.74
C GLU A 190 19.98 8.27 -13.62
N HIS A 191 19.06 8.18 -14.59
CA HIS A 191 17.76 8.89 -14.55
C HIS A 191 16.65 8.08 -13.91
N VAL A 192 16.91 6.81 -13.59
CA VAL A 192 15.89 5.88 -13.06
C VAL A 192 16.27 5.35 -11.69
N LEU A 193 17.56 5.07 -11.48
CA LEU A 193 18.07 4.41 -10.29
C LEU A 193 18.95 5.34 -9.45
N THR A 194 18.89 5.16 -8.16
CA THR A 194 19.80 5.81 -7.21
C THR A 194 21.18 5.15 -7.27
N GLU A 195 22.21 5.96 -7.36
CA GLU A 195 23.61 5.50 -7.26
C GLU A 195 23.87 4.82 -5.90
N PRO A 196 24.48 3.61 -5.89
CA PRO A 196 24.68 2.83 -4.66
C PRO A 196 25.42 3.57 -3.55
N ASP A 197 26.49 4.29 -3.88
CA ASP A 197 27.26 5.02 -2.88
C ASP A 197 26.45 6.17 -2.27
N LYS A 198 25.68 6.88 -3.08
CA LYS A 198 24.75 7.90 -2.59
C LYS A 198 23.69 7.28 -1.65
N PHE A 199 23.11 6.14 -2.03
CA PHE A 199 22.16 5.42 -1.19
C PHE A 199 22.77 5.02 0.16
N ARG A 200 23.96 4.44 0.17
CA ARG A 200 24.67 4.04 1.39
C ARG A 200 24.92 5.23 2.32
N HIS A 201 25.39 6.35 1.78
CA HIS A 201 25.63 7.55 2.59
C HIS A 201 24.34 8.06 3.22
N ARG A 202 23.27 8.18 2.42
CA ARG A 202 21.99 8.65 2.94
C ARG A 202 21.36 7.70 3.95
N LEU A 203 21.55 6.39 3.81
CA LEU A 203 21.08 5.39 4.75
C LEU A 203 21.64 5.59 6.17
N LEU A 204 22.85 6.11 6.29
CA LEU A 204 23.52 6.37 7.57
C LEU A 204 22.92 7.57 8.33
N ASP A 205 22.22 8.47 7.67
CA ASP A 205 21.59 9.64 8.28
C ASP A 205 20.35 9.27 9.11
N PHE A 206 19.80 8.07 8.90
CA PHE A 206 18.59 7.63 9.56
C PHE A 206 18.86 6.75 10.79
N ARG A 207 18.02 6.91 11.81
CA ARG A 207 17.96 5.95 12.91
C ARG A 207 17.40 4.63 12.42
N THR A 208 18.19 3.57 12.57
CA THR A 208 17.85 2.25 12.05
C THR A 208 17.62 1.27 13.19
N ILE A 209 16.58 0.44 13.05
CA ILE A 209 16.32 -0.73 13.88
C ILE A 209 16.62 -1.94 12.99
N LEU A 210 17.60 -2.75 13.42
CA LEU A 210 17.93 -4.02 12.76
C LEU A 210 17.19 -5.14 13.47
N LEU A 211 16.51 -6.00 12.70
CA LEU A 211 15.85 -7.19 13.18
C LEU A 211 16.80 -8.37 13.01
N ASP A 212 16.81 -9.28 13.98
CA ASP A 212 17.59 -10.54 13.94
C ASP A 212 19.13 -10.40 13.88
N THR A 213 19.67 -9.20 13.98
CA THR A 213 21.11 -8.96 13.90
C THR A 213 21.61 -8.32 15.17
N ALA A 214 22.50 -9.02 15.91
CA ALA A 214 23.19 -8.43 17.05
C ALA A 214 24.34 -7.54 16.54
N ALA A 215 24.16 -6.22 16.61
CA ALA A 215 25.23 -5.28 16.28
C ALA A 215 26.09 -5.01 17.52
N SER A 216 27.39 -5.18 17.39
CA SER A 216 28.35 -4.86 18.47
C SER A 216 28.38 -3.35 18.73
N GLY A 217 28.29 -2.95 20.01
CA GLY A 217 28.38 -1.54 20.41
C GLY A 217 27.08 -0.73 20.34
N GLN A 218 25.96 -1.35 20.05
CA GLN A 218 24.62 -0.72 20.04
C GLN A 218 23.71 -1.35 21.10
N ALA A 219 22.61 -0.66 21.44
CA ALA A 219 21.61 -1.22 22.33
C ALA A 219 20.88 -2.39 21.63
N ASN A 220 20.95 -3.56 22.24
CA ASN A 220 20.28 -4.76 21.76
C ASN A 220 19.06 -5.04 22.63
N LEU A 221 17.94 -5.35 21.99
CA LEU A 221 16.73 -5.87 22.62
C LEU A 221 16.56 -7.32 22.16
N SER A 222 16.55 -8.25 23.10
CA SER A 222 16.22 -9.65 22.80
C SER A 222 14.84 -9.98 23.33
N PHE A 223 14.10 -10.76 22.55
CA PHE A 223 12.77 -11.24 22.90
C PHE A 223 12.83 -12.77 23.01
N ASN A 224 12.33 -13.30 24.11
CA ASN A 224 12.21 -14.74 24.33
C ASN A 224 10.91 -15.25 23.68
N ILE A 225 10.88 -15.26 22.36
CA ILE A 225 9.71 -15.59 21.56
C ILE A 225 9.90 -16.98 20.90
N SER A 226 8.86 -17.79 20.96
CA SER A 226 8.77 -19.05 20.24
C SER A 226 7.65 -18.98 19.19
N PRO A 227 7.83 -19.57 17.99
CA PRO A 227 6.77 -19.62 16.97
C PRO A 227 5.60 -20.46 17.47
N GLN A 228 4.40 -20.22 16.93
CA GLN A 228 3.25 -21.07 17.17
C GLN A 228 3.55 -22.52 16.74
N PRO A 229 3.29 -23.51 17.60
CA PRO A 229 3.43 -24.92 17.22
C PRO A 229 2.52 -25.28 16.05
N ILE A 230 3.01 -26.18 15.19
CA ILE A 230 2.22 -26.70 14.07
C ILE A 230 1.33 -27.82 14.59
N PHE A 231 0.03 -27.65 14.47
CA PHE A 231 -0.95 -28.61 15.01
C PHE A 231 -1.49 -29.61 14.00
N HIS A 232 -1.33 -29.39 12.70
CA HIS A 232 -1.84 -30.25 11.62
C HIS A 232 -3.32 -30.63 11.80
N LYS A 233 -4.15 -29.68 12.23
CA LYS A 233 -5.57 -29.88 12.56
C LYS A 233 -5.82 -30.90 13.68
N ASN A 234 -4.79 -31.26 14.44
CA ASN A 234 -4.92 -32.19 15.57
C ASN A 234 -5.36 -31.41 16.83
N PHE A 235 -6.65 -31.46 17.11
CA PHE A 235 -7.23 -30.77 18.26
C PHE A 235 -6.74 -31.32 19.59
N ASN A 236 -6.39 -32.59 19.70
CA ASN A 236 -5.84 -33.16 20.93
C ASN A 236 -4.46 -32.56 21.26
N LEU A 237 -3.65 -32.30 20.24
CA LEU A 237 -2.36 -31.63 20.41
C LEU A 237 -2.57 -30.16 20.80
N LEU A 238 -3.45 -29.45 20.11
CA LEU A 238 -3.79 -28.05 20.40
C LEU A 238 -4.29 -27.90 21.86
N THR A 239 -5.27 -28.70 22.25
CA THR A 239 -5.86 -28.61 23.59
C THR A 239 -4.86 -28.91 24.69
N ARG A 240 -3.98 -29.90 24.47
CA ARG A 240 -2.90 -30.20 25.42
C ARG A 240 -1.96 -28.99 25.61
N GLU A 241 -1.56 -28.35 24.53
CA GLU A 241 -0.68 -27.18 24.60
C GLU A 241 -1.39 -25.99 25.24
N LEU A 242 -2.65 -25.71 24.89
CA LEU A 242 -3.42 -24.61 25.50
C LEU A 242 -3.64 -24.84 27.00
N LEU A 243 -3.93 -26.07 27.43
CA LEU A 243 -4.06 -26.41 28.85
C LEU A 243 -2.72 -26.24 29.60
N ARG A 244 -1.60 -26.60 28.96
CA ARG A 244 -0.27 -26.38 29.53
C ARG A 244 -0.03 -24.90 29.75
N TYR A 245 -0.26 -24.05 28.73
CA TYR A 245 -0.10 -22.60 28.87
C TYR A 245 -1.05 -22.00 29.91
N GLN A 246 -2.29 -22.46 29.97
CA GLN A 246 -3.24 -22.03 30.99
C GLN A 246 -2.80 -22.40 32.39
N HIS A 247 -2.21 -23.59 32.58
CA HIS A 247 -1.68 -24.04 33.87
C HIS A 247 -0.41 -23.27 34.30
N GLU A 248 0.36 -22.78 33.32
CA GLU A 248 1.57 -21.97 33.53
C GLU A 248 1.24 -20.45 33.61
N ASP A 249 -0.02 -20.08 33.78
CA ASP A 249 -0.52 -18.70 33.89
C ASP A 249 -0.16 -17.81 32.68
N TYR A 250 -0.28 -18.34 31.47
CA TYR A 250 -0.19 -17.54 30.25
C TYR A 250 -1.56 -16.95 29.88
N ASP A 251 -1.54 -15.70 29.43
CA ASP A 251 -2.68 -15.09 28.76
C ASP A 251 -2.77 -15.63 27.32
N ILE A 252 -3.89 -16.25 26.98
CA ILE A 252 -4.07 -16.92 25.67
C ILE A 252 -5.03 -16.09 24.80
N TYR A 253 -4.54 -15.71 23.64
CA TYR A 253 -5.30 -15.02 22.60
C TYR A 253 -5.36 -15.87 21.34
N ILE A 254 -6.55 -16.01 20.75
CA ILE A 254 -6.71 -16.64 19.44
C ILE A 254 -7.22 -15.59 18.46
N LEU A 255 -6.43 -15.39 17.40
CA LEU A 255 -6.62 -14.38 16.39
C LEU A 255 -7.29 -15.01 15.16
N ALA A 256 -8.37 -14.41 14.69
CA ALA A 256 -9.10 -14.86 13.51
C ALA A 256 -9.67 -13.68 12.72
N ASP A 257 -9.94 -13.87 11.43
CA ASP A 257 -10.53 -12.85 10.56
C ASP A 257 -11.99 -12.52 10.90
N SER A 258 -12.67 -13.38 11.63
CA SER A 258 -14.05 -13.17 12.03
C SER A 258 -14.39 -13.87 13.34
N THR A 259 -15.37 -13.31 14.07
CA THR A 259 -15.93 -13.90 15.30
C THR A 259 -16.48 -15.31 15.08
N LYS A 260 -17.07 -15.60 13.90
CA LYS A 260 -17.59 -16.95 13.59
C LYS A 260 -16.53 -18.05 13.69
N GLN A 261 -15.26 -17.73 13.44
CA GLN A 261 -14.17 -18.70 13.51
C GLN A 261 -13.77 -18.93 14.97
N THR A 262 -13.72 -17.91 15.80
CA THR A 262 -13.45 -18.04 17.23
C THR A 262 -14.60 -18.72 17.97
N ASP A 263 -15.87 -18.37 17.66
CA ASP A 263 -17.05 -19.03 18.23
C ASP A 263 -17.07 -20.54 17.95
N ARG A 264 -16.64 -20.92 16.75
CA ARG A 264 -16.49 -22.32 16.38
C ARG A 264 -15.45 -23.03 17.24
N LEU A 265 -14.30 -22.39 17.52
CA LEU A 265 -13.27 -22.94 18.40
C LEU A 265 -13.78 -23.08 19.83
N GLU A 266 -14.48 -22.08 20.35
CA GLU A 266 -15.11 -22.13 21.67
C GLU A 266 -16.10 -23.29 21.77
N SER A 267 -16.94 -23.49 20.76
CA SER A 267 -17.88 -24.62 20.71
C SER A 267 -17.15 -25.96 20.73
N ILE A 268 -16.07 -26.12 19.96
CA ILE A 268 -15.26 -27.36 19.96
C ILE A 268 -14.65 -27.62 21.35
N PHE A 269 -14.08 -26.60 21.98
CA PHE A 269 -13.49 -26.76 23.32
C PHE A 269 -14.53 -27.05 24.39
N HIS A 270 -15.72 -26.43 24.28
CA HIS A 270 -16.85 -26.71 25.15
C HIS A 270 -17.33 -28.16 25.02
N ASP A 271 -17.49 -28.67 23.79
CA ASP A 271 -17.91 -30.04 23.51
C ASP A 271 -16.89 -31.07 24.04
N MET A 272 -15.61 -30.72 24.03
CA MET A 272 -14.53 -31.55 24.61
C MET A 272 -14.48 -31.48 26.15
N GLN A 273 -15.25 -30.63 26.81
CA GLN A 273 -15.32 -30.45 28.27
C GLN A 273 -13.97 -30.16 28.94
N LEU A 274 -13.04 -29.50 28.26
CA LEU A 274 -11.66 -29.33 28.72
C LEU A 274 -11.41 -28.05 29.52
N GLY A 275 -12.40 -27.16 29.65
CA GLY A 275 -12.27 -25.91 30.43
C GLY A 275 -11.19 -24.94 29.90
N ILE A 276 -10.88 -25.02 28.60
CA ILE A 276 -9.93 -24.12 27.95
C ILE A 276 -10.55 -22.72 27.89
N ARG A 277 -9.76 -21.72 28.31
CA ARG A 277 -10.13 -20.30 28.24
C ARG A 277 -9.13 -19.57 27.36
N PHE A 278 -9.64 -18.73 26.47
CA PHE A 278 -8.85 -17.83 25.65
C PHE A 278 -9.64 -16.54 25.37
N THR A 279 -8.95 -15.50 24.98
CA THR A 279 -9.54 -14.24 24.54
C THR A 279 -9.58 -14.22 23.01
N PRO A 280 -10.77 -14.16 22.38
CA PRO A 280 -10.90 -14.05 20.94
C PRO A 280 -10.50 -12.63 20.47
N VAL A 281 -9.77 -12.54 19.37
CA VAL A 281 -9.37 -11.28 18.75
C VAL A 281 -9.76 -11.31 17.27
N GLU A 282 -10.66 -10.39 16.85
CA GLU A 282 -11.11 -10.26 15.47
C GLU A 282 -10.08 -9.48 14.63
N ARG A 283 -8.88 -10.00 14.60
CA ARG A 283 -7.76 -9.59 13.75
C ARG A 283 -6.83 -10.78 13.62
N THR A 284 -6.02 -10.79 12.58
CA THR A 284 -5.04 -11.85 12.40
C THR A 284 -3.63 -11.30 12.21
N LEU A 285 -2.65 -12.14 12.45
CA LEU A 285 -1.23 -11.94 12.13
C LEU A 285 -0.84 -12.95 11.07
N HIS A 286 0.30 -12.72 10.42
CA HIS A 286 0.85 -13.70 9.47
C HIS A 286 1.17 -15.02 10.17
N GLU A 287 1.80 -14.95 11.34
CA GLU A 287 2.13 -16.09 12.17
C GLU A 287 1.85 -15.81 13.65
N GLY A 288 1.40 -16.84 14.36
CA GLY A 288 1.24 -16.79 15.79
C GLY A 288 2.57 -17.04 16.51
N PHE A 289 2.64 -16.62 17.76
CA PHE A 289 3.83 -16.78 18.59
C PHE A 289 3.50 -16.88 20.07
N VAL A 290 4.50 -17.26 20.86
CA VAL A 290 4.48 -17.26 22.33
C VAL A 290 5.57 -16.32 22.82
N ASP A 291 5.21 -15.31 23.62
CA ASP A 291 6.16 -14.48 24.37
C ASP A 291 6.34 -15.08 25.77
N ASN A 292 7.49 -15.71 26.00
CA ASN A 292 7.76 -16.43 27.25
C ASN A 292 8.07 -15.48 28.40
N ASP A 293 8.57 -14.27 28.13
CA ASP A 293 8.88 -13.29 29.16
C ASP A 293 7.61 -12.65 29.72
N ARG A 294 6.62 -12.41 28.84
CA ARG A 294 5.33 -11.82 29.21
C ARG A 294 4.26 -12.84 29.51
N ARG A 295 4.55 -14.13 29.32
CA ARG A 295 3.58 -15.23 29.42
C ARG A 295 2.36 -14.99 28.55
N LEU A 296 2.58 -14.71 27.27
CA LEU A 296 1.55 -14.34 26.33
C LEU A 296 1.56 -15.31 25.15
N VAL A 297 0.42 -15.90 24.85
CA VAL A 297 0.18 -16.77 23.69
C VAL A 297 -0.70 -16.04 22.69
N LEU A 298 -0.21 -15.84 21.47
CA LEU A 298 -1.00 -15.33 20.34
C LEU A 298 -1.01 -16.38 19.24
N PHE A 299 -2.06 -17.15 19.16
CA PHE A 299 -2.23 -18.16 18.11
C PHE A 299 -3.17 -17.65 17.02
N THR A 300 -2.88 -18.02 15.79
CA THR A 300 -3.72 -17.69 14.64
C THR A 300 -4.53 -18.91 14.22
N ASP A 301 -5.80 -18.67 13.91
CA ASP A 301 -6.73 -19.73 13.52
C ASP A 301 -6.31 -20.43 12.21
N HIS A 302 -5.75 -19.67 11.26
CA HIS A 302 -5.31 -20.24 9.99
C HIS A 302 -4.15 -21.25 10.18
N GLN A 303 -3.20 -21.01 11.10
CA GLN A 303 -2.16 -21.99 11.43
C GLN A 303 -2.73 -23.18 12.23
N ILE A 304 -3.71 -22.96 13.13
CA ILE A 304 -4.40 -24.04 13.84
C ILE A 304 -5.09 -24.99 12.84
N PHE A 305 -5.74 -24.45 11.82
CA PHE A 305 -6.48 -25.22 10.81
C PHE A 305 -5.67 -25.57 9.56
N ASP A 306 -4.36 -25.30 9.57
CA ASP A 306 -3.47 -25.58 8.44
C ASP A 306 -3.99 -24.96 7.14
N ARG A 307 -4.35 -23.68 7.21
CA ARG A 307 -4.85 -22.86 6.09
C ARG A 307 -3.83 -21.82 5.71
N PHE A 308 -3.77 -21.46 4.44
CA PHE A 308 -2.97 -20.33 4.00
C PHE A 308 -3.56 -19.01 4.53
N HIS A 309 -2.69 -18.16 5.04
CA HIS A 309 -3.07 -16.79 5.40
C HIS A 309 -3.50 -16.02 4.14
N LYS A 310 -4.76 -15.63 4.07
CA LYS A 310 -5.26 -14.77 2.99
C LYS A 310 -5.13 -13.34 3.44
N TYR A 311 -4.20 -12.60 2.84
CA TYR A 311 -4.19 -11.15 2.96
C TYR A 311 -5.44 -10.59 2.27
N ASN A 312 -6.40 -10.15 3.04
CA ASN A 312 -7.44 -9.28 2.54
C ASN A 312 -6.85 -7.87 2.45
N LEU A 313 -6.39 -7.50 1.26
CA LEU A 313 -6.11 -6.10 0.97
C LEU A 313 -7.43 -5.35 1.21
N ARG A 314 -7.47 -4.55 2.29
CA ARG A 314 -8.65 -3.75 2.65
C ARG A 314 -8.96 -2.66 1.62
N SER A 315 -8.05 -2.33 0.73
CA SER A 315 -8.36 -1.44 -0.37
C SER A 315 -9.25 -2.20 -1.37
N GLU A 316 -10.52 -1.86 -1.38
CA GLU A 316 -11.47 -2.32 -2.42
C GLU A 316 -10.93 -2.02 -3.83
N HIS A 317 -10.03 -1.06 -3.96
CA HIS A 317 -9.40 -0.66 -5.21
C HIS A 317 -8.47 -1.72 -5.78
N ALA A 318 -7.65 -2.37 -4.94
CA ALA A 318 -6.82 -3.49 -5.37
C ALA A 318 -7.66 -4.72 -5.79
N ARG A 319 -8.87 -4.86 -5.25
CA ARG A 319 -9.84 -5.88 -5.67
C ARG A 319 -10.56 -5.51 -6.98
N ARG A 320 -10.91 -4.24 -7.16
CA ARG A 320 -11.71 -3.76 -8.32
C ARG A 320 -10.85 -3.41 -9.53
N GLY A 321 -9.66 -2.86 -9.34
CA GLY A 321 -8.74 -2.50 -10.43
C GLY A 321 -8.24 -3.69 -11.25
N LYS A 322 -8.24 -4.91 -10.68
CA LYS A 322 -7.94 -6.15 -11.41
C LYS A 322 -9.18 -6.87 -11.99
N MET A 323 -10.39 -6.41 -11.72
CA MET A 323 -11.63 -7.14 -12.06
C MET A 323 -12.60 -6.38 -12.98
N ALA A 324 -12.36 -5.12 -13.24
CA ALA A 324 -13.21 -4.39 -14.17
C ALA A 324 -12.59 -4.42 -15.57
N LEU A 325 -12.94 -5.44 -16.33
CA LEU A 325 -12.99 -5.25 -17.77
C LEU A 325 -13.93 -4.07 -18.04
N THR A 326 -13.41 -3.02 -18.64
CA THR A 326 -14.25 -1.88 -19.03
C THR A 326 -15.35 -2.39 -19.96
N LEU A 327 -16.53 -1.77 -19.93
CA LEU A 327 -17.60 -2.09 -20.90
C LEU A 327 -17.08 -2.12 -22.35
N LYS A 328 -16.08 -1.33 -22.66
CA LYS A 328 -15.43 -1.26 -23.95
C LYS A 328 -14.61 -2.52 -24.26
N GLU A 329 -13.95 -3.12 -23.28
CA GLU A 329 -13.22 -4.38 -23.45
C GLU A 329 -14.16 -5.57 -23.55
N ILE A 330 -15.27 -5.56 -22.80
CA ILE A 330 -16.33 -6.58 -22.92
C ILE A 330 -16.96 -6.54 -24.32
N GLN A 331 -17.16 -5.36 -24.90
CA GLN A 331 -17.68 -5.19 -26.27
C GLN A 331 -16.72 -5.64 -27.36
N GLN A 332 -15.42 -5.82 -27.06
CA GLN A 332 -14.42 -6.33 -27.99
C GLN A 332 -14.40 -7.86 -28.06
N PHE A 333 -15.01 -8.57 -27.11
CA PHE A 333 -15.08 -10.03 -27.14
C PHE A 333 -15.95 -10.53 -28.26
N GLN A 334 -15.45 -11.55 -28.95
CA GLN A 334 -16.18 -12.25 -30.02
C GLN A 334 -16.66 -13.62 -29.51
N LEU A 335 -17.76 -14.09 -30.03
CA LEU A 335 -18.26 -15.44 -29.76
C LEU A 335 -17.16 -16.46 -30.07
N GLY A 336 -16.71 -17.15 -29.00
CA GLY A 336 -15.64 -18.14 -29.11
C GLY A 336 -14.35 -17.76 -28.40
N ASP A 337 -14.18 -16.55 -27.93
CA ASP A 337 -13.02 -16.12 -27.16
C ASP A 337 -12.96 -16.82 -25.82
N TYR A 338 -11.74 -17.14 -25.36
CA TYR A 338 -11.53 -17.70 -24.05
C TYR A 338 -11.45 -16.58 -23.01
N VAL A 339 -12.30 -16.68 -21.99
CA VAL A 339 -12.34 -15.74 -20.86
C VAL A 339 -12.09 -16.49 -19.57
N VAL A 340 -11.39 -15.86 -18.63
CA VAL A 340 -11.16 -16.40 -17.30
C VAL A 340 -12.09 -15.72 -16.31
N HIS A 341 -13.00 -16.49 -15.74
CA HIS A 341 -13.86 -16.03 -14.63
C HIS A 341 -13.21 -16.40 -13.30
N ILE A 342 -13.20 -15.44 -12.36
CA ILE A 342 -12.48 -15.60 -11.09
C ILE A 342 -13.00 -16.77 -10.23
N ASP A 343 -14.31 -17.03 -10.30
CA ASP A 343 -14.97 -18.08 -9.52
C ASP A 343 -15.25 -19.35 -10.33
N HIS A 344 -15.27 -19.28 -11.66
CA HIS A 344 -15.66 -20.39 -12.53
C HIS A 344 -14.54 -20.87 -13.45
N GLY A 345 -13.36 -20.25 -13.39
CA GLY A 345 -12.20 -20.63 -14.20
C GLY A 345 -12.34 -20.22 -15.67
N VAL A 346 -11.72 -20.99 -16.57
CA VAL A 346 -11.69 -20.68 -18.00
C VAL A 346 -13.00 -21.09 -18.66
N GLY A 347 -13.65 -20.14 -19.31
CA GLY A 347 -14.86 -20.33 -20.09
C GLY A 347 -14.71 -19.82 -21.53
N ARG A 348 -15.73 -19.99 -22.33
CA ARG A 348 -15.82 -19.47 -23.69
C ARG A 348 -16.94 -18.44 -23.74
N PHE A 349 -16.62 -17.25 -24.29
CA PHE A 349 -17.58 -16.14 -24.42
C PHE A 349 -18.63 -16.44 -25.47
#